data_d243fb21d9cc9bd78f67695e559c0ad3
#
_entry.id   d243fb21d9cc9bd78f67695e559c0ad3
#
_cell.length_a   1.000
_cell.length_b   1.000
_cell.length_c   1.000
_cell.angle_alpha   90.00
_cell.angle_beta   90.00
_cell.angle_gamma   90.00
#
_symmetry.space_group_name_H-M   'P 1'
#
loop_
_entity.id
_entity.type
_entity.pdbx_description
1 polymer ?
#
loop_
_entity_poly.entity_id
_entity_poly.type
_entity_poly.pdbx_seq_one_letter_code
_entity_poly.pdbx_strand_id
1 'polypeptide(L)'
;MYLYPELLRLAKAEKPVRVGLLGAGKFGSMFLSQVPTTPGLVVSWITDLHPDNAKAACRITGWTVEQVDTVCFTDDAELMMHSGAVDVVVEATGDPVAGVHHAQMAISHGLHIVMVNVEADVLAGAELARRARSAGTVYSMAYGDQPALTVELVDWARSCGFEVVAAGKGTKYLPAYHHATPDTVWDYYGLTAQQAANAGMNSQMFNSFLDGTKSALEMAAVANATGLSCPNAGLRFPAVGMDDLAHILRPVDSGGMLDACGQVEVVSSLERDGRPVFKDLRWGVYVVLKAPNDYAAACFRQYGMNTDSTGQYSAMYKPFHLIGLELNISILSAALLGRSTGTTQQFKGDVVATAKTALKAGQFLDGEGGYTVWGKLYPAARSVAEDSLPIGLAHNVQLKKEIPAGQVISWSDVKINKNDPAVQLRLVQQKTLR
;
A
#
# COMPACT_ATOMS: atom_id res chain seq x y z
N MET A 1 -14.85 -15.12 -7.92
CA MET A 1 -15.55 -13.93 -8.48
C MET A 1 -15.72 -14.11 -9.98
N TYR A 2 -16.92 -13.87 -10.52
CA TYR A 2 -17.20 -13.97 -11.96
C TYR A 2 -17.41 -12.56 -12.55
N LEU A 3 -16.34 -11.73 -12.53
CA LEU A 3 -16.41 -10.35 -13.02
C LEU A 3 -16.42 -10.26 -14.55
N TYR A 4 -15.70 -11.15 -15.25
CA TYR A 4 -15.57 -11.08 -16.70
C TYR A 4 -16.90 -11.25 -17.47
N PRO A 5 -17.81 -12.18 -17.12
CA PRO A 5 -19.12 -12.25 -17.75
C PRO A 5 -19.95 -10.97 -17.59
N GLU A 6 -19.85 -10.30 -16.44
CA GLU A 6 -20.52 -9.01 -16.20
C GLU A 6 -19.95 -7.89 -17.08
N LEU A 7 -18.62 -7.87 -17.26
CA LEU A 7 -17.98 -6.95 -18.20
C LEU A 7 -18.53 -7.09 -19.62
N LEU A 8 -18.64 -8.34 -20.12
CA LEU A 8 -19.20 -8.60 -21.44
C LEU A 8 -20.67 -8.18 -21.55
N ARG A 9 -21.45 -8.37 -20.49
CA ARG A 9 -22.84 -7.93 -20.41
C ARG A 9 -22.94 -6.40 -20.48
N LEU A 10 -22.09 -5.70 -19.75
CA LEU A 10 -22.04 -4.24 -19.75
C LEU A 10 -21.62 -3.68 -21.12
N ALA A 11 -20.60 -4.28 -21.74
CA ALA A 11 -20.16 -3.90 -23.08
C ALA A 11 -21.29 -4.07 -24.11
N LYS A 12 -22.01 -5.21 -24.08
CA LYS A 12 -23.16 -5.47 -24.97
C LYS A 12 -24.33 -4.50 -24.73
N ALA A 13 -24.51 -4.06 -23.48
CA ALA A 13 -25.58 -3.13 -23.10
C ALA A 13 -25.20 -1.66 -23.33
N GLU A 14 -23.97 -1.37 -23.77
CA GLU A 14 -23.40 -0.02 -23.90
C GLU A 14 -23.49 0.80 -22.60
N LYS A 15 -23.32 0.12 -21.45
CA LYS A 15 -23.34 0.70 -20.10
C LYS A 15 -22.04 0.36 -19.35
N PRO A 16 -20.90 0.87 -19.79
CA PRO A 16 -19.63 0.57 -19.16
C PRO A 16 -19.54 1.16 -17.75
N VAL A 17 -18.71 0.57 -16.90
CA VAL A 17 -18.25 1.19 -15.65
C VAL A 17 -17.37 2.40 -16.00
N ARG A 18 -17.70 3.56 -15.45
CA ARG A 18 -17.03 4.83 -15.74
C ARG A 18 -16.06 5.18 -14.63
N VAL A 19 -14.79 5.32 -14.98
CA VAL A 19 -13.70 5.58 -14.03
C VAL A 19 -13.24 7.02 -14.13
N GLY A 20 -13.08 7.68 -12.98
CA GLY A 20 -12.33 8.91 -12.83
C GLY A 20 -10.95 8.60 -12.23
N LEU A 21 -9.88 8.90 -12.95
CA LEU A 21 -8.50 8.69 -12.49
C LEU A 21 -7.90 9.98 -11.96
N LEU A 22 -7.38 9.97 -10.73
CA LEU A 22 -6.60 11.03 -10.12
C LEU A 22 -5.11 10.65 -10.14
N GLY A 23 -4.32 11.35 -10.96
CA GLY A 23 -2.91 11.08 -11.18
C GLY A 23 -2.64 10.07 -12.29
N ALA A 24 -2.07 10.56 -13.40
CA ALA A 24 -1.64 9.74 -14.55
C ALA A 24 -0.12 9.47 -14.56
N GLY A 25 0.50 9.37 -13.39
CA GLY A 25 1.89 9.02 -13.23
C GLY A 25 2.20 7.56 -13.61
N LYS A 26 3.28 6.98 -13.07
CA LYS A 26 3.72 5.62 -13.40
C LYS A 26 2.64 4.57 -13.15
N PHE A 27 1.97 4.61 -11.99
CA PHE A 27 0.89 3.70 -11.66
C PHE A 27 -0.33 3.91 -12.58
N GLY A 28 -0.77 5.17 -12.74
CA GLY A 28 -1.89 5.50 -13.64
C GLY A 28 -1.64 5.00 -15.05
N SER A 29 -0.42 5.14 -15.58
CA SER A 29 -0.05 4.61 -16.89
C SER A 29 -0.15 3.08 -16.99
N MET A 30 0.21 2.33 -15.94
CA MET A 30 0.03 0.88 -15.93
C MET A 30 -1.45 0.50 -16.02
N PHE A 31 -2.32 1.16 -15.26
CA PHE A 31 -3.76 0.97 -15.35
C PHE A 31 -4.29 1.35 -16.74
N LEU A 32 -3.93 2.52 -17.24
CA LEU A 32 -4.36 3.00 -18.56
C LEU A 32 -4.00 2.02 -19.69
N SER A 33 -2.90 1.28 -19.58
CA SER A 33 -2.49 0.29 -20.57
C SER A 33 -3.47 -0.89 -20.71
N GLN A 34 -4.31 -1.16 -19.68
CA GLN A 34 -5.28 -2.26 -19.68
C GLN A 34 -6.68 -1.82 -20.18
N VAL A 35 -6.98 -0.54 -20.09
CA VAL A 35 -8.33 -0.02 -20.39
C VAL A 35 -8.77 -0.31 -21.82
N PRO A 36 -7.96 -0.09 -22.88
CA PRO A 36 -8.39 -0.34 -24.27
C PRO A 36 -8.78 -1.80 -24.55
N THR A 37 -8.30 -2.75 -23.75
CA THR A 37 -8.54 -4.19 -23.92
C THR A 37 -9.53 -4.75 -22.89
N THR A 38 -10.14 -3.88 -22.07
CA THR A 38 -11.12 -4.28 -21.05
C THR A 38 -12.54 -3.86 -21.49
N PRO A 39 -13.34 -4.76 -22.11
CA PRO A 39 -14.67 -4.43 -22.55
C PRO A 39 -15.57 -4.07 -21.35
N GLY A 40 -16.45 -3.08 -21.50
CA GLY A 40 -17.40 -2.68 -20.45
C GLY A 40 -16.79 -1.85 -19.32
N LEU A 41 -15.55 -1.34 -19.48
CA LEU A 41 -14.91 -0.37 -18.62
C LEU A 41 -14.36 0.79 -19.45
N VAL A 42 -14.57 2.02 -19.01
CA VAL A 42 -14.03 3.22 -19.66
C VAL A 42 -13.46 4.17 -18.60
N VAL A 43 -12.42 4.90 -18.97
CA VAL A 43 -11.97 6.07 -18.21
C VAL A 43 -12.63 7.29 -18.83
N SER A 44 -13.55 7.91 -18.10
CA SER A 44 -14.30 9.08 -18.56
C SER A 44 -13.62 10.40 -18.22
N TRP A 45 -12.86 10.41 -17.13
CA TRP A 45 -12.13 11.58 -16.64
C TRP A 45 -10.72 11.22 -16.16
N ILE A 46 -9.77 12.09 -16.46
CA ILE A 46 -8.43 12.04 -15.83
C ILE A 46 -8.13 13.43 -15.26
N THR A 47 -7.84 13.46 -13.97
CA THR A 47 -7.37 14.66 -13.27
C THR A 47 -5.90 14.52 -12.95
N ASP A 48 -5.10 15.48 -13.38
CA ASP A 48 -3.67 15.54 -13.13
C ASP A 48 -3.25 17.01 -13.05
N LEU A 49 -2.24 17.34 -12.23
CA LEU A 49 -1.70 18.69 -12.14
C LEU A 49 -1.23 19.23 -13.51
N HIS A 50 -0.91 18.31 -14.41
CA HIS A 50 -0.49 18.59 -15.79
C HIS A 50 -1.33 17.75 -16.78
N PRO A 51 -2.54 18.20 -17.17
CA PRO A 51 -3.44 17.45 -18.04
C PRO A 51 -2.82 16.99 -19.36
N ASP A 52 -1.89 17.76 -19.94
CA ASP A 52 -1.20 17.35 -21.16
C ASP A 52 -0.24 16.15 -20.95
N ASN A 53 0.34 16.02 -19.75
CA ASN A 53 1.11 14.83 -19.38
C ASN A 53 0.21 13.59 -19.29
N ALA A 54 -1.01 13.76 -18.78
CA ALA A 54 -2.02 12.68 -18.73
C ALA A 54 -2.44 12.23 -20.12
N LYS A 55 -2.65 13.16 -21.07
CA LYS A 55 -2.89 12.84 -22.49
C LYS A 55 -1.72 12.08 -23.11
N ALA A 56 -0.49 12.52 -22.81
CA ALA A 56 0.71 11.84 -23.28
C ALA A 56 0.81 10.41 -22.71
N ALA A 57 0.47 10.21 -21.43
CA ALA A 57 0.44 8.90 -20.80
C ALA A 57 -0.54 7.94 -21.50
N CYS A 58 -1.74 8.39 -21.87
CA CYS A 58 -2.69 7.60 -22.65
C CYS A 58 -2.08 7.16 -24.00
N ARG A 59 -1.43 8.08 -24.73
CA ARG A 59 -0.80 7.77 -26.03
C ARG A 59 0.34 6.77 -25.88
N ILE A 60 1.21 6.95 -24.87
CA ILE A 60 2.34 6.05 -24.59
C ILE A 60 1.85 4.64 -24.26
N THR A 61 0.67 4.51 -23.63
CA THR A 61 0.06 3.24 -23.27
C THR A 61 -0.81 2.62 -24.35
N GLY A 62 -0.75 3.16 -25.57
CA GLY A 62 -1.34 2.54 -26.77
C GLY A 62 -2.77 2.98 -27.10
N TRP A 63 -3.26 4.07 -26.50
CA TRP A 63 -4.58 4.62 -26.86
C TRP A 63 -4.54 5.30 -28.23
N THR A 64 -5.60 5.09 -29.01
CA THR A 64 -5.79 5.83 -30.27
C THR A 64 -6.17 7.28 -30.01
N VAL A 65 -6.08 8.14 -31.02
CA VAL A 65 -6.50 9.55 -30.91
C VAL A 65 -7.97 9.64 -30.55
N GLU A 66 -8.81 8.82 -31.20
CA GLU A 66 -10.26 8.77 -30.96
C GLU A 66 -10.57 8.36 -29.52
N GLN A 67 -9.82 7.41 -28.94
CA GLN A 67 -10.00 7.01 -27.54
C GLN A 67 -9.61 8.14 -26.59
N VAL A 68 -8.50 8.84 -26.85
CA VAL A 68 -8.08 9.99 -26.02
C VAL A 68 -9.12 11.12 -26.10
N ASP A 69 -9.73 11.36 -27.25
CA ASP A 69 -10.72 12.42 -27.44
C ASP A 69 -12.05 12.15 -26.69
N THR A 70 -12.30 10.91 -26.25
CA THR A 70 -13.45 10.58 -25.40
C THR A 70 -13.27 10.90 -23.92
N VAL A 71 -12.05 11.22 -23.48
CA VAL A 71 -11.70 11.48 -22.08
C VAL A 71 -11.71 12.97 -21.78
N CYS A 72 -12.32 13.35 -20.67
CA CYS A 72 -12.22 14.71 -20.15
C CYS A 72 -10.93 14.82 -19.29
N PHE A 73 -10.08 15.77 -19.62
CA PHE A 73 -8.84 16.05 -18.87
C PHE A 73 -8.96 17.37 -18.13
N THR A 74 -8.57 17.40 -16.84
CA THR A 74 -8.62 18.59 -15.99
C THR A 74 -7.53 18.54 -14.93
N ASP A 75 -7.23 19.67 -14.32
CA ASP A 75 -6.47 19.80 -13.08
C ASP A 75 -7.36 19.97 -11.84
N ASP A 76 -8.68 20.00 -12.03
CA ASP A 76 -9.68 20.18 -10.98
C ASP A 76 -10.41 18.86 -10.66
N ALA A 77 -10.07 18.28 -9.49
CA ALA A 77 -10.70 17.04 -9.00
C ALA A 77 -12.18 17.24 -8.65
N GLU A 78 -12.58 18.43 -8.20
CA GLU A 78 -13.95 18.72 -7.82
C GLU A 78 -14.86 18.75 -9.07
N LEU A 79 -14.37 19.33 -10.16
CA LEU A 79 -15.07 19.32 -11.44
C LEU A 79 -15.35 17.89 -11.94
N MET A 80 -14.36 16.98 -11.84
CA MET A 80 -14.53 15.58 -12.17
C MET A 80 -15.61 14.91 -11.30
N MET A 81 -15.55 15.11 -9.98
CA MET A 81 -16.48 14.46 -9.05
C MET A 81 -17.93 14.98 -9.15
N HIS A 82 -18.12 16.24 -9.56
CA HIS A 82 -19.44 16.81 -9.81
C HIS A 82 -20.02 16.45 -11.19
N SER A 83 -19.24 15.88 -12.10
CA SER A 83 -19.64 15.68 -13.50
C SER A 83 -20.82 14.74 -13.70
N GLY A 84 -21.13 13.88 -12.73
CA GLY A 84 -22.11 12.79 -12.87
C GLY A 84 -21.71 11.71 -13.90
N ALA A 85 -20.46 11.75 -14.39
CA ALA A 85 -19.94 10.85 -15.41
C ALA A 85 -18.89 9.85 -14.86
N VAL A 86 -18.82 9.70 -13.54
CA VAL A 86 -17.88 8.79 -12.83
C VAL A 86 -18.68 7.89 -11.89
N ASP A 87 -18.40 6.60 -11.89
CA ASP A 87 -18.95 5.61 -10.96
C ASP A 87 -17.93 5.24 -9.87
N VAL A 88 -16.65 5.17 -10.25
CA VAL A 88 -15.54 4.81 -9.36
C VAL A 88 -14.38 5.79 -9.57
N VAL A 89 -13.89 6.35 -8.48
CA VAL A 89 -12.67 7.17 -8.45
C VAL A 89 -11.48 6.27 -8.14
N VAL A 90 -10.38 6.42 -8.89
CA VAL A 90 -9.08 5.84 -8.60
C VAL A 90 -8.14 6.95 -8.14
N GLU A 91 -7.66 6.87 -6.90
CA GLU A 91 -6.72 7.83 -6.33
C GLU A 91 -5.29 7.29 -6.44
N ALA A 92 -4.47 7.89 -7.30
CA ALA A 92 -3.12 7.45 -7.62
C ALA A 92 -2.10 8.60 -7.67
N THR A 93 -2.33 9.68 -6.91
CA THR A 93 -1.45 10.85 -6.90
C THR A 93 -0.13 10.62 -6.16
N GLY A 94 -0.12 9.74 -5.15
CA GLY A 94 1.04 9.48 -4.31
C GLY A 94 1.31 10.55 -3.24
N ASP A 95 0.53 11.63 -3.18
CA ASP A 95 0.59 12.61 -2.09
C ASP A 95 -0.41 12.21 -0.99
N PRO A 96 0.04 11.95 0.27
CA PRO A 96 -0.84 11.46 1.31
C PRO A 96 -1.91 12.47 1.75
N VAL A 97 -1.61 13.77 1.74
CA VAL A 97 -2.55 14.82 2.12
C VAL A 97 -3.60 15.01 1.02
N ALA A 98 -3.18 15.09 -0.24
CA ALA A 98 -4.08 15.15 -1.39
C ALA A 98 -4.98 13.91 -1.45
N GLY A 99 -4.42 12.70 -1.24
CA GLY A 99 -5.17 11.45 -1.22
C GLY A 99 -6.29 11.44 -0.17
N VAL A 100 -6.03 11.97 1.02
CA VAL A 100 -7.07 12.12 2.06
C VAL A 100 -8.15 13.11 1.62
N HIS A 101 -7.78 14.25 1.03
CA HIS A 101 -8.75 15.24 0.53
C HIS A 101 -9.62 14.65 -0.60
N HIS A 102 -9.01 13.98 -1.56
CA HIS A 102 -9.71 13.33 -2.67
C HIS A 102 -10.68 12.25 -2.18
N ALA A 103 -10.26 11.44 -1.20
CA ALA A 103 -11.13 10.42 -0.61
C ALA A 103 -12.34 11.03 0.11
N GLN A 104 -12.14 12.10 0.90
CA GLN A 104 -13.24 12.81 1.53
C GLN A 104 -14.21 13.37 0.50
N MET A 105 -13.70 13.98 -0.57
CA MET A 105 -14.47 14.53 -1.66
C MET A 105 -15.28 13.45 -2.38
N ALA A 106 -14.67 12.34 -2.81
CA ALA A 106 -15.35 11.23 -3.45
C ALA A 106 -16.48 10.67 -2.58
N ILE A 107 -16.24 10.45 -1.28
CA ILE A 107 -17.24 9.97 -0.32
C ILE A 107 -18.41 10.96 -0.20
N SER A 108 -18.14 12.27 -0.15
CA SER A 108 -19.20 13.31 -0.05
C SER A 108 -20.08 13.39 -1.29
N HIS A 109 -19.56 13.00 -2.46
CA HIS A 109 -20.30 12.92 -3.71
C HIS A 109 -20.96 11.55 -3.95
N GLY A 110 -20.88 10.63 -2.99
CA GLY A 110 -21.46 9.29 -3.13
C GLY A 110 -20.74 8.39 -4.13
N LEU A 111 -19.47 8.67 -4.44
CA LEU A 111 -18.65 7.90 -5.37
C LEU A 111 -17.87 6.79 -4.64
N HIS A 112 -17.74 5.63 -5.29
CA HIS A 112 -16.81 4.60 -4.83
C HIS A 112 -15.38 5.08 -5.06
N ILE A 113 -14.46 4.69 -4.17
CA ILE A 113 -13.04 5.03 -4.32
C ILE A 113 -12.13 3.82 -4.15
N VAL A 114 -11.17 3.69 -5.08
CA VAL A 114 -10.04 2.75 -4.99
C VAL A 114 -8.79 3.56 -4.68
N MET A 115 -8.24 3.31 -3.51
CA MET A 115 -7.09 4.02 -2.96
C MET A 115 -5.81 3.27 -3.32
N VAL A 116 -5.07 3.79 -4.30
CA VAL A 116 -3.71 3.31 -4.61
C VAL A 116 -2.69 3.92 -3.65
N ASN A 117 -2.99 5.10 -3.14
CA ASN A 117 -2.16 5.87 -2.22
C ASN A 117 -2.20 5.24 -0.81
N VAL A 118 -1.34 4.26 -0.59
CA VAL A 118 -1.23 3.54 0.69
C VAL A 118 -0.83 4.50 1.81
N GLU A 119 -0.10 5.56 1.50
CA GLU A 119 0.33 6.61 2.39
C GLU A 119 -0.87 7.34 3.00
N ALA A 120 -1.84 7.70 2.17
CA ALA A 120 -3.10 8.31 2.60
C ALA A 120 -3.99 7.33 3.39
N ASP A 121 -4.02 6.04 2.99
CA ASP A 121 -4.74 5.00 3.71
C ASP A 121 -4.18 4.81 5.13
N VAL A 122 -2.87 4.71 5.29
CA VAL A 122 -2.24 4.59 6.62
C VAL A 122 -2.46 5.86 7.45
N LEU A 123 -2.42 7.04 6.82
CA LEU A 123 -2.61 8.31 7.50
C LEU A 123 -4.00 8.44 8.13
N ALA A 124 -5.07 8.11 7.39
CA ALA A 124 -6.45 8.40 7.79
C ALA A 124 -7.49 7.33 7.36
N GLY A 125 -7.04 6.18 6.83
CA GLY A 125 -7.90 5.18 6.17
C GLY A 125 -9.00 4.60 7.06
N ALA A 126 -8.76 4.41 8.37
CA ALA A 126 -9.79 3.88 9.26
C ALA A 126 -11.00 4.83 9.36
N GLU A 127 -10.76 6.14 9.43
CA GLU A 127 -11.83 7.14 9.46
C GLU A 127 -12.46 7.33 8.06
N LEU A 128 -11.66 7.31 7.00
CA LEU A 128 -12.16 7.36 5.61
C LEU A 128 -13.08 6.18 5.30
N ALA A 129 -12.65 4.96 5.60
CA ALA A 129 -13.44 3.75 5.40
C ALA A 129 -14.73 3.76 6.24
N ARG A 130 -14.68 4.28 7.47
CA ARG A 130 -15.86 4.47 8.32
C ARG A 130 -16.86 5.44 7.67
N ARG A 131 -16.37 6.57 7.15
CA ARG A 131 -17.22 7.56 6.46
C ARG A 131 -17.81 6.99 5.17
N ALA A 132 -17.03 6.27 4.38
CA ALA A 132 -17.51 5.62 3.16
C ALA A 132 -18.65 4.63 3.46
N ARG A 133 -18.49 3.77 4.49
CA ARG A 133 -19.57 2.88 4.94
C ARG A 133 -20.83 3.64 5.34
N SER A 134 -20.69 4.75 6.05
CA SER A 134 -21.83 5.58 6.47
C SER A 134 -22.53 6.27 5.29
N ALA A 135 -21.79 6.57 4.23
CA ALA A 135 -22.30 7.15 2.99
C ALA A 135 -22.84 6.10 1.98
N GLY A 136 -22.70 4.79 2.30
CA GLY A 136 -23.09 3.71 1.38
C GLY A 136 -22.15 3.55 0.19
N THR A 137 -20.93 4.08 0.27
CA THR A 137 -19.90 3.96 -0.78
C THR A 137 -18.82 2.94 -0.39
N VAL A 138 -18.08 2.47 -1.39
CA VAL A 138 -16.94 1.56 -1.20
C VAL A 138 -15.66 2.37 -1.11
N TYR A 139 -14.88 2.12 -0.05
CA TYR A 139 -13.48 2.50 0.09
C TYR A 139 -12.64 1.25 -0.02
N SER A 140 -11.81 1.12 -1.05
CA SER A 140 -11.08 -0.09 -1.38
C SER A 140 -9.59 0.16 -1.53
N MET A 141 -8.77 -0.79 -1.06
CA MET A 141 -7.39 -0.93 -1.50
C MET A 141 -7.35 -1.28 -2.99
N ALA A 142 -6.22 -1.01 -3.64
CA ALA A 142 -5.97 -1.31 -5.04
C ALA A 142 -5.49 -2.75 -5.21
N TYR A 143 -6.25 -3.59 -5.88
CA TYR A 143 -5.84 -4.97 -6.21
C TYR A 143 -4.67 -4.94 -7.19
N GLY A 144 -3.75 -5.88 -7.01
CA GLY A 144 -2.45 -5.88 -7.69
C GLY A 144 -1.37 -5.18 -6.88
N ASP A 145 -1.70 -4.38 -5.87
CA ASP A 145 -0.74 -3.92 -4.87
C ASP A 145 -0.64 -4.93 -3.72
N GLN A 146 0.54 -4.98 -3.09
CA GLN A 146 0.86 -6.00 -2.09
C GLN A 146 -0.08 -5.99 -0.87
N PRO A 147 -0.57 -4.85 -0.34
CA PRO A 147 -1.56 -4.85 0.73
C PRO A 147 -2.84 -5.59 0.38
N ALA A 148 -3.46 -5.28 -0.75
CA ALA A 148 -4.71 -5.92 -1.16
C ALA A 148 -4.55 -7.43 -1.41
N LEU A 149 -3.44 -7.85 -2.03
CA LEU A 149 -3.13 -9.27 -2.25
C LEU A 149 -2.85 -10.02 -0.95
N THR A 150 -2.20 -9.37 0.02
CA THR A 150 -1.98 -9.97 1.35
C THR A 150 -3.30 -10.10 2.11
N VAL A 151 -4.17 -9.08 2.05
CA VAL A 151 -5.50 -9.11 2.66
C VAL A 151 -6.36 -10.23 2.05
N GLU A 152 -6.29 -10.44 0.73
CA GLU A 152 -6.98 -11.55 0.05
C GLU A 152 -6.53 -12.91 0.61
N LEU A 153 -5.22 -13.13 0.78
CA LEU A 153 -4.70 -14.39 1.35
C LEU A 153 -5.15 -14.59 2.79
N VAL A 154 -5.18 -13.52 3.59
CA VAL A 154 -5.67 -13.58 4.98
C VAL A 154 -7.17 -13.87 5.02
N ASP A 155 -7.96 -13.22 4.17
CA ASP A 155 -9.41 -13.45 4.09
C ASP A 155 -9.72 -14.89 3.64
N TRP A 156 -9.03 -15.37 2.60
CA TRP A 156 -9.12 -16.77 2.15
C TRP A 156 -8.83 -17.74 3.31
N ALA A 157 -7.73 -17.55 4.01
CA ALA A 157 -7.32 -18.43 5.10
C ALA A 157 -8.37 -18.51 6.22
N ARG A 158 -8.83 -17.34 6.66
CA ARG A 158 -9.86 -17.23 7.71
C ARG A 158 -11.21 -17.77 7.27
N SER A 159 -11.60 -17.52 6.02
CA SER A 159 -12.84 -18.06 5.43
C SER A 159 -12.82 -19.59 5.33
N CYS A 160 -11.63 -20.19 5.19
CA CYS A 160 -11.43 -21.65 5.23
C CYS A 160 -11.27 -22.20 6.67
N GLY A 161 -11.33 -21.35 7.70
CA GLY A 161 -11.19 -21.77 9.09
C GLY A 161 -9.76 -21.99 9.57
N PHE A 162 -8.75 -21.49 8.82
CA PHE A 162 -7.34 -21.56 9.22
C PHE A 162 -6.97 -20.37 10.12
N GLU A 163 -6.15 -20.65 11.14
CA GLU A 163 -5.51 -19.61 11.94
C GLU A 163 -4.38 -18.97 11.12
N VAL A 164 -4.41 -17.64 11.00
CA VAL A 164 -3.33 -16.88 10.36
C VAL A 164 -2.26 -16.54 11.40
N VAL A 165 -1.05 -17.07 11.19
CA VAL A 165 0.10 -16.92 12.07
C VAL A 165 0.94 -15.71 11.70
N ALA A 166 1.17 -15.53 10.41
CA ALA A 166 1.85 -14.37 9.85
C ALA A 166 1.28 -14.03 8.48
N ALA A 167 1.37 -12.78 8.09
CA ALA A 167 1.11 -12.35 6.72
C ALA A 167 2.03 -11.19 6.35
N GLY A 168 2.36 -11.08 5.08
CA GLY A 168 3.20 -10.00 4.60
C GLY A 168 3.72 -10.18 3.19
N LYS A 169 4.88 -9.59 2.94
CA LYS A 169 5.47 -9.50 1.61
C LYS A 169 6.98 -9.75 1.62
N GLY A 170 7.53 -9.89 0.43
CA GLY A 170 8.98 -9.83 0.24
C GLY A 170 9.47 -8.44 -0.18
N THR A 171 10.74 -8.18 0.03
CA THR A 171 11.43 -6.97 -0.44
C THR A 171 12.93 -7.21 -0.57
N LYS A 172 13.64 -6.27 -1.21
CA LYS A 172 15.10 -6.23 -1.17
C LYS A 172 15.52 -5.39 0.04
N TYR A 173 16.19 -6.00 1.02
CA TYR A 173 16.53 -5.31 2.24
C TYR A 173 17.91 -5.70 2.81
N LEU A 174 18.63 -4.68 3.25
CA LEU A 174 19.78 -4.76 4.18
C LEU A 174 19.65 -3.64 5.24
N PRO A 175 20.15 -3.82 6.47
CA PRO A 175 20.04 -2.81 7.53
C PRO A 175 20.58 -1.43 7.14
N ALA A 176 21.64 -1.38 6.32
CA ALA A 176 22.22 -0.12 5.84
C ALA A 176 21.26 0.70 4.95
N TYR A 177 20.24 0.08 4.37
CA TYR A 177 19.33 0.75 3.44
C TYR A 177 18.45 1.80 4.11
N HIS A 178 18.23 1.74 5.43
CA HIS A 178 17.52 2.81 6.14
C HIS A 178 18.18 4.19 5.99
N HIS A 179 19.49 4.22 5.70
CA HIS A 179 20.24 5.46 5.45
C HIS A 179 20.35 5.84 3.97
N ALA A 180 19.76 5.06 3.08
CA ALA A 180 19.77 5.37 1.65
C ALA A 180 19.05 6.69 1.36
N THR A 181 19.51 7.39 0.33
CA THR A 181 19.00 8.68 -0.11
C THR A 181 18.70 8.64 -1.61
N PRO A 182 17.95 9.61 -2.14
CA PRO A 182 17.74 9.73 -3.59
C PRO A 182 19.03 9.74 -4.43
N ASP A 183 20.16 10.16 -3.85
CA ASP A 183 21.45 10.20 -4.53
C ASP A 183 22.14 8.82 -4.56
N THR A 184 21.92 7.98 -3.55
CA THR A 184 22.60 6.67 -3.41
C THR A 184 21.73 5.48 -3.85
N VAL A 185 20.45 5.69 -4.09
CA VAL A 185 19.49 4.62 -4.37
C VAL A 185 19.86 3.77 -5.59
N TRP A 186 20.40 4.39 -6.63
CA TRP A 186 20.71 3.70 -7.88
C TRP A 186 21.88 2.74 -7.76
N ASP A 187 22.85 3.05 -6.90
CA ASP A 187 23.99 2.15 -6.60
C ASP A 187 23.47 0.81 -6.03
N TYR A 188 22.48 0.87 -5.15
CA TYR A 188 21.86 -0.33 -4.57
C TYR A 188 21.00 -1.11 -5.56
N TYR A 189 20.49 -0.47 -6.61
CA TYR A 189 19.77 -1.14 -7.70
C TYR A 189 20.68 -1.61 -8.82
N GLY A 190 21.97 -1.24 -8.82
CA GLY A 190 22.91 -1.56 -9.89
C GLY A 190 22.61 -0.79 -11.19
N LEU A 191 22.08 0.41 -11.06
CA LEU A 191 21.72 1.31 -12.16
C LEU A 191 22.59 2.57 -12.11
N THR A 192 22.83 3.17 -13.26
CA THR A 192 23.33 4.56 -13.32
C THR A 192 22.15 5.54 -13.23
N ALA A 193 22.41 6.75 -12.75
CA ALA A 193 21.40 7.82 -12.73
C ALA A 193 20.81 8.10 -14.11
N GLN A 194 21.64 7.98 -15.17
CA GLN A 194 21.19 8.17 -16.57
C GLN A 194 20.24 7.03 -17.02
N GLN A 195 20.53 5.78 -16.67
CA GLN A 195 19.63 4.65 -16.98
C GLN A 195 18.28 4.82 -16.28
N ALA A 196 18.28 5.24 -15.02
CA ALA A 196 17.07 5.50 -14.26
C ALA A 196 16.25 6.66 -14.85
N ALA A 197 16.92 7.77 -15.20
CA ALA A 197 16.27 8.91 -15.84
C ALA A 197 15.65 8.55 -17.21
N ASN A 198 16.36 7.80 -18.05
CA ASN A 198 15.84 7.34 -19.33
C ASN A 198 14.62 6.40 -19.20
N ALA A 199 14.53 5.67 -18.08
CA ALA A 199 13.38 4.82 -17.75
C ALA A 199 12.25 5.56 -17.01
N GLY A 200 12.36 6.89 -16.83
CA GLY A 200 11.37 7.71 -16.11
C GLY A 200 11.21 7.35 -14.64
N MET A 201 12.27 6.85 -14.00
CA MET A 201 12.26 6.44 -12.60
C MET A 201 12.47 7.65 -11.68
N ASN A 202 11.67 7.77 -10.62
CA ASN A 202 11.81 8.80 -9.59
C ASN A 202 12.68 8.26 -8.44
N SER A 203 13.82 8.89 -8.17
CA SER A 203 14.79 8.44 -7.17
C SER A 203 14.23 8.44 -5.75
N GLN A 204 13.43 9.43 -5.37
CA GLN A 204 12.81 9.49 -4.04
C GLN A 204 11.79 8.36 -3.85
N MET A 205 10.94 8.10 -4.85
CA MET A 205 9.99 6.98 -4.82
C MET A 205 10.73 5.63 -4.72
N PHE A 206 11.76 5.41 -5.54
CA PHE A 206 12.55 4.17 -5.46
C PHE A 206 13.30 4.02 -4.14
N ASN A 207 13.72 5.14 -3.55
CA ASN A 207 14.36 5.15 -2.26
C ASN A 207 13.39 4.77 -1.13
N SER A 208 12.10 5.14 -1.21
CA SER A 208 11.10 4.71 -0.21
C SER A 208 10.88 3.18 -0.20
N PHE A 209 11.06 2.52 -1.36
CA PHE A 209 11.06 1.05 -1.42
C PHE A 209 12.29 0.44 -0.76
N LEU A 210 13.45 1.11 -0.89
CA LEU A 210 14.72 0.61 -0.41
C LEU A 210 14.92 0.86 1.09
N ASP A 211 14.58 2.07 1.58
CA ASP A 211 14.83 2.46 2.98
C ASP A 211 13.85 1.81 3.99
N GLY A 212 12.90 1.03 3.51
CA GLY A 212 11.94 0.31 4.32
C GLY A 212 10.63 1.06 4.59
N THR A 213 10.52 2.33 4.20
CA THR A 213 9.32 3.16 4.42
C THR A 213 8.10 2.55 3.73
N LYS A 214 8.20 2.20 2.45
CA LYS A 214 7.08 1.59 1.71
C LYS A 214 6.68 0.25 2.31
N SER A 215 7.63 -0.57 2.73
CA SER A 215 7.35 -1.83 3.43
C SER A 215 6.60 -1.61 4.74
N ALA A 216 6.97 -0.59 5.50
CA ALA A 216 6.28 -0.23 6.74
C ALA A 216 4.84 0.23 6.48
N LEU A 217 4.62 1.09 5.46
CA LEU A 217 3.30 1.57 5.05
C LEU A 217 2.39 0.42 4.62
N GLU A 218 2.88 -0.46 3.77
CA GLU A 218 2.09 -1.60 3.29
C GLU A 218 1.73 -2.57 4.42
N MET A 219 2.64 -2.83 5.36
CA MET A 219 2.34 -3.68 6.52
C MET A 219 1.41 -3.00 7.53
N ALA A 220 1.48 -1.68 7.69
CA ALA A 220 0.49 -0.93 8.45
C ALA A 220 -0.91 -1.06 7.83
N ALA A 221 -1.03 -0.91 6.51
CA ALA A 221 -2.29 -1.08 5.78
C ALA A 221 -2.85 -2.50 5.95
N VAL A 222 -2.01 -3.55 5.83
CA VAL A 222 -2.42 -4.94 6.09
C VAL A 222 -2.89 -5.12 7.53
N ALA A 223 -2.15 -4.62 8.52
CA ALA A 223 -2.54 -4.69 9.93
C ALA A 223 -3.87 -3.97 10.19
N ASN A 224 -4.06 -2.80 9.60
CA ASN A 224 -5.28 -1.99 9.70
C ASN A 224 -6.50 -2.68 9.06
N ALA A 225 -6.30 -3.43 7.98
CA ALA A 225 -7.38 -4.16 7.30
C ALA A 225 -7.72 -5.49 7.99
N THR A 226 -6.71 -6.21 8.49
CA THR A 226 -6.85 -7.59 8.95
C THR A 226 -6.90 -7.75 10.47
N GLY A 227 -6.46 -6.74 11.22
CA GLY A 227 -6.30 -6.80 12.67
C GLY A 227 -5.07 -7.59 13.15
N LEU A 228 -4.19 -8.01 12.24
CA LEU A 228 -2.92 -8.59 12.61
C LEU A 228 -2.07 -7.59 13.40
N SER A 229 -1.25 -8.08 14.32
CA SER A 229 -0.38 -7.23 15.14
C SER A 229 0.83 -6.72 14.36
N CYS A 230 1.32 -5.55 14.75
CA CYS A 230 2.61 -5.04 14.30
C CYS A 230 3.69 -5.42 15.32
N PRO A 231 4.92 -5.78 14.88
CA PRO A 231 6.02 -6.06 15.80
C PRO A 231 6.39 -4.80 16.61
N ASN A 232 6.61 -4.96 17.92
CA ASN A 232 6.84 -3.83 18.84
C ASN A 232 8.11 -3.03 18.50
N ALA A 233 9.15 -3.68 18.00
CA ALA A 233 10.43 -3.04 17.66
C ALA A 233 10.48 -2.52 16.20
N GLY A 234 9.43 -2.72 15.41
CA GLY A 234 9.39 -2.52 13.96
C GLY A 234 9.72 -3.80 13.20
N LEU A 235 9.61 -3.75 11.88
CA LEU A 235 9.89 -4.88 10.99
C LEU A 235 11.33 -5.37 11.13
N ARG A 236 11.51 -6.68 11.09
CA ARG A 236 12.83 -7.35 11.26
C ARG A 236 13.48 -7.72 9.93
N PHE A 237 12.70 -7.85 8.88
CA PHE A 237 13.15 -8.22 7.54
C PHE A 237 14.04 -9.48 7.53
N PRO A 238 13.61 -10.62 8.08
CA PRO A 238 14.43 -11.84 8.03
C PRO A 238 14.71 -12.25 6.59
N ALA A 239 15.89 -12.80 6.35
CA ALA A 239 16.23 -13.43 5.08
C ALA A 239 15.52 -14.79 5.01
N VAL A 240 14.45 -14.90 4.19
CA VAL A 240 13.60 -16.09 4.13
C VAL A 240 13.15 -16.34 2.70
N GLY A 241 13.40 -17.56 2.21
CA GLY A 241 12.87 -18.04 0.95
C GLY A 241 11.46 -18.62 1.08
N MET A 242 10.80 -18.86 -0.05
CA MET A 242 9.43 -19.36 -0.08
C MET A 242 9.27 -20.69 0.65
N ASP A 243 10.28 -21.57 0.59
CA ASP A 243 10.25 -22.88 1.24
C ASP A 243 10.38 -22.81 2.77
N ASP A 244 10.94 -21.71 3.30
CA ASP A 244 11.24 -21.55 4.72
C ASP A 244 10.22 -20.70 5.50
N LEU A 245 9.21 -20.14 4.82
CA LEU A 245 8.21 -19.24 5.43
C LEU A 245 7.56 -19.87 6.67
N ALA A 246 7.09 -21.13 6.57
CA ALA A 246 6.42 -21.83 7.66
C ALA A 246 7.37 -22.22 8.81
N HIS A 247 8.68 -22.31 8.53
CA HIS A 247 9.70 -22.63 9.54
C HIS A 247 10.10 -21.41 10.37
N ILE A 248 10.23 -20.26 9.72
CA ILE A 248 10.78 -19.05 10.33
C ILE A 248 9.66 -18.15 10.90
N LEU A 249 8.57 -17.98 10.15
CA LEU A 249 7.51 -17.01 10.48
C LEU A 249 6.42 -17.62 11.36
N ARG A 250 6.81 -18.14 12.49
CA ARG A 250 5.96 -18.64 13.59
C ARG A 250 6.45 -18.07 14.93
N PRO A 251 5.66 -18.16 16.01
CA PRO A 251 6.06 -17.63 17.31
C PRO A 251 7.37 -18.25 17.84
N VAL A 252 8.12 -17.49 18.62
CA VAL A 252 9.38 -17.95 19.27
C VAL A 252 9.14 -19.22 20.06
N ASP A 253 8.03 -19.31 20.81
CA ASP A 253 7.67 -20.50 21.61
C ASP A 253 7.42 -21.76 20.74
N SER A 254 7.19 -21.57 19.44
CA SER A 254 7.05 -22.65 18.47
C SER A 254 8.33 -22.86 17.64
N GLY A 255 9.45 -22.25 18.02
CA GLY A 255 10.75 -22.37 17.35
C GLY A 255 10.91 -21.45 16.14
N GLY A 256 10.09 -20.40 16.01
CA GLY A 256 10.21 -19.37 14.98
C GLY A 256 10.80 -18.06 15.51
N MET A 257 10.41 -16.93 14.91
CA MET A 257 10.96 -15.62 15.24
C MET A 257 9.94 -14.55 15.61
N LEU A 258 8.63 -14.81 15.48
CA LEU A 258 7.60 -13.80 15.73
C LEU A 258 7.37 -13.61 17.23
N ASP A 259 7.01 -12.37 17.61
CA ASP A 259 6.68 -12.05 19.00
C ASP A 259 5.36 -12.71 19.46
N ALA A 260 4.44 -12.90 18.51
CA ALA A 260 3.13 -13.51 18.74
C ALA A 260 2.57 -14.13 17.46
N CYS A 261 1.54 -14.97 17.62
CA CYS A 261 0.70 -15.42 16.52
C CYS A 261 -0.13 -14.24 15.99
N GLY A 262 -0.37 -14.22 14.67
CA GLY A 262 -1.15 -13.16 14.03
C GLY A 262 -0.38 -11.84 13.85
N GLN A 263 0.86 -11.90 13.34
CA GLN A 263 1.74 -10.76 13.16
C GLN A 263 2.04 -10.48 11.69
N VAL A 264 2.14 -9.20 11.30
CA VAL A 264 2.69 -8.80 9.99
C VAL A 264 4.21 -8.80 10.03
N GLU A 265 4.86 -9.24 8.92
CA GLU A 265 6.32 -9.17 8.77
C GLU A 265 6.71 -9.09 7.29
N VAL A 266 7.87 -8.54 7.00
CA VAL A 266 8.45 -8.44 5.64
C VAL A 266 9.69 -9.32 5.56
N VAL A 267 9.77 -10.17 4.52
CA VAL A 267 10.94 -11.01 4.30
C VAL A 267 11.92 -10.38 3.32
N SER A 268 13.22 -10.47 3.62
CA SER A 268 14.29 -9.97 2.77
C SER A 268 14.66 -11.00 1.68
N SER A 269 14.87 -10.53 0.47
CA SER A 269 15.45 -11.29 -0.64
C SER A 269 16.97 -11.39 -0.58
N LEU A 270 17.59 -10.75 0.41
CA LEU A 270 19.03 -10.77 0.63
C LEU A 270 19.37 -11.30 2.02
N GLU A 271 20.40 -12.15 2.08
CA GLU A 271 21.10 -12.48 3.31
C GLU A 271 21.79 -11.22 3.88
N ARG A 272 22.15 -11.25 5.17
CA ARG A 272 22.78 -10.10 5.83
C ARG A 272 24.15 -9.71 5.25
N ASP A 273 24.82 -10.61 4.54
CA ASP A 273 26.05 -10.38 3.80
C ASP A 273 25.84 -9.93 2.34
N GLY A 274 24.57 -9.75 1.93
CA GLY A 274 24.18 -9.26 0.59
C GLY A 274 24.00 -10.36 -0.45
N ARG A 275 24.23 -11.63 -0.15
CA ARG A 275 23.93 -12.73 -1.07
C ARG A 275 22.43 -12.88 -1.28
N PRO A 276 21.97 -13.27 -2.50
CA PRO A 276 20.57 -13.57 -2.74
C PRO A 276 20.08 -14.74 -1.88
N VAL A 277 18.87 -14.62 -1.34
CA VAL A 277 18.16 -15.73 -0.70
C VAL A 277 17.66 -16.69 -1.79
N PHE A 278 17.85 -17.99 -1.58
CA PHE A 278 17.34 -19.00 -2.50
C PHE A 278 15.81 -18.99 -2.52
N LYS A 279 15.20 -18.98 -3.70
CA LYS A 279 13.75 -18.87 -3.88
C LYS A 279 13.13 -17.71 -3.11
N ASP A 280 13.75 -16.54 -3.16
CA ASP A 280 13.25 -15.35 -2.49
C ASP A 280 11.84 -14.96 -2.95
N LEU A 281 11.16 -14.14 -2.14
CA LEU A 281 9.80 -13.66 -2.40
C LEU A 281 9.79 -12.14 -2.69
N ARG A 282 10.85 -11.58 -3.23
CA ARG A 282 11.01 -10.12 -3.40
C ARG A 282 9.77 -9.42 -3.96
N TRP A 283 9.11 -10.05 -4.93
CA TRP A 283 7.99 -9.46 -5.66
C TRP A 283 6.63 -9.95 -5.18
N GLY A 284 6.58 -10.79 -4.18
CA GLY A 284 5.38 -11.50 -3.78
C GLY A 284 4.85 -11.13 -2.41
N VAL A 285 3.77 -11.83 -2.07
CA VAL A 285 3.07 -11.77 -0.79
C VAL A 285 2.86 -13.18 -0.24
N TYR A 286 2.66 -13.30 1.07
CA TYR A 286 2.50 -14.59 1.72
C TYR A 286 1.52 -14.53 2.91
N VAL A 287 1.02 -15.71 3.29
CA VAL A 287 0.37 -15.98 4.57
C VAL A 287 0.92 -17.27 5.15
N VAL A 288 1.20 -17.29 6.45
CA VAL A 288 1.54 -18.50 7.20
C VAL A 288 0.32 -18.91 8.01
N LEU A 289 -0.03 -20.18 7.92
CA LEU A 289 -1.22 -20.80 8.48
C LEU A 289 -0.84 -21.79 9.57
N LYS A 290 -1.73 -21.97 10.55
CA LYS A 290 -1.68 -23.09 11.49
C LYS A 290 -2.85 -24.03 11.22
N ALA A 291 -2.55 -25.32 11.17
CA ALA A 291 -3.58 -26.35 11.05
C ALA A 291 -4.51 -26.34 12.29
N PRO A 292 -5.83 -26.43 12.12
CA PRO A 292 -6.76 -26.43 13.26
C PRO A 292 -6.72 -27.75 14.07
N ASN A 293 -6.17 -28.82 13.51
CA ASN A 293 -6.02 -30.14 14.14
C ASN A 293 -5.03 -31.02 13.36
N ASP A 294 -4.68 -32.18 13.93
CA ASP A 294 -3.70 -33.12 13.34
C ASP A 294 -4.15 -33.70 12.01
N TYR A 295 -5.44 -33.86 11.78
CA TYR A 295 -5.98 -34.33 10.50
C TYR A 295 -5.68 -33.31 9.38
N ALA A 296 -5.96 -32.03 9.60
CA ALA A 296 -5.65 -30.99 8.66
C ALA A 296 -4.13 -30.85 8.44
N ALA A 297 -3.33 -30.99 9.49
CA ALA A 297 -1.86 -31.01 9.37
C ALA A 297 -1.36 -32.17 8.49
N ALA A 298 -1.96 -33.35 8.62
CA ALA A 298 -1.67 -34.48 7.75
C ALA A 298 -2.08 -34.20 6.29
N CYS A 299 -3.23 -33.54 6.07
CA CYS A 299 -3.66 -33.13 4.75
C CYS A 299 -2.68 -32.12 4.11
N PHE A 300 -2.18 -31.14 4.83
CA PHE A 300 -1.18 -30.19 4.31
C PHE A 300 0.02 -30.93 3.69
N ARG A 301 0.56 -31.93 4.40
CA ARG A 301 1.68 -32.74 3.90
C ARG A 301 1.28 -33.62 2.70
N GLN A 302 0.09 -34.24 2.75
CA GLN A 302 -0.40 -35.10 1.68
C GLN A 302 -0.61 -34.36 0.36
N TYR A 303 -1.05 -33.10 0.44
CA TYR A 303 -1.25 -32.23 -0.72
C TYR A 303 0.00 -31.44 -1.14
N GLY A 304 1.16 -31.70 -0.51
CA GLY A 304 2.44 -31.14 -0.93
C GLY A 304 2.62 -29.65 -0.57
N MET A 305 1.91 -29.16 0.44
CA MET A 305 2.14 -27.81 0.93
C MET A 305 3.51 -27.73 1.65
N ASN A 306 4.19 -26.62 1.53
CA ASN A 306 5.40 -26.33 2.30
C ASN A 306 5.03 -26.21 3.79
N THR A 307 5.40 -27.23 4.58
CA THR A 307 5.11 -27.27 6.01
C THR A 307 6.40 -27.19 6.83
N ASP A 308 6.27 -26.77 8.08
CA ASP A 308 7.33 -26.95 9.07
C ASP A 308 7.57 -28.44 9.39
N SER A 309 8.59 -28.74 10.18
CA SER A 309 8.93 -30.13 10.54
C SER A 309 7.82 -30.87 11.28
N THR A 310 6.93 -30.16 11.99
CA THR A 310 5.78 -30.74 12.70
C THR A 310 4.60 -30.98 11.77
N GLY A 311 4.52 -30.27 10.63
CA GLY A 311 3.37 -30.22 9.73
C GLY A 311 2.21 -29.37 10.24
N GLN A 312 2.34 -28.73 11.39
CA GLN A 312 1.31 -27.88 11.97
C GLN A 312 1.23 -26.51 11.29
N TYR A 313 2.35 -26.00 10.80
CA TYR A 313 2.45 -24.72 10.11
C TYR A 313 2.66 -24.94 8.62
N SER A 314 2.01 -24.13 7.80
CA SER A 314 2.16 -24.14 6.35
C SER A 314 2.10 -22.72 5.80
N ALA A 315 2.58 -22.52 4.58
CA ALA A 315 2.55 -21.23 3.93
C ALA A 315 1.87 -21.30 2.54
N MET A 316 1.12 -20.25 2.24
CA MET A 316 0.65 -19.91 0.90
C MET A 316 1.27 -18.61 0.47
N TYR A 317 1.59 -18.49 -0.82
CA TYR A 317 2.20 -17.27 -1.36
C TYR A 317 1.80 -17.04 -2.82
N LYS A 318 1.80 -15.77 -3.20
CA LYS A 318 1.75 -15.32 -4.60
C LYS A 318 3.13 -14.74 -4.92
N PRO A 319 3.89 -15.30 -5.89
CA PRO A 319 5.31 -14.95 -6.08
C PRO A 319 5.54 -13.60 -6.76
N PHE A 320 4.49 -12.93 -7.24
CA PHE A 320 4.55 -11.62 -7.90
C PHE A 320 3.30 -10.82 -7.57
N HIS A 321 3.38 -9.52 -7.85
CA HIS A 321 2.25 -8.60 -7.89
C HIS A 321 2.36 -7.72 -9.14
N LEU A 322 1.23 -7.33 -9.72
CA LEU A 322 1.16 -6.56 -10.96
C LEU A 322 0.43 -5.25 -10.70
N ILE A 323 1.12 -4.35 -10.00
CA ILE A 323 0.57 -3.06 -9.61
C ILE A 323 0.03 -2.29 -10.84
N GLY A 324 -1.17 -1.74 -10.72
CA GLY A 324 -1.88 -1.06 -11.81
C GLY A 324 -2.48 -2.01 -12.86
N LEU A 325 -1.81 -3.11 -13.21
CA LEU A 325 -2.28 -4.05 -14.24
C LEU A 325 -3.45 -4.94 -13.77
N GLU A 326 -3.59 -5.15 -12.45
CA GLU A 326 -4.70 -5.89 -11.85
C GLU A 326 -5.80 -4.98 -11.26
N LEU A 327 -5.70 -3.66 -11.42
CA LEU A 327 -6.56 -2.68 -10.76
C LEU A 327 -8.03 -2.81 -11.13
N ASN A 328 -8.34 -3.28 -12.34
CA ASN A 328 -9.69 -3.52 -12.81
C ASN A 328 -10.50 -4.38 -11.82
N ILE A 329 -9.86 -5.29 -11.09
CA ILE A 329 -10.52 -6.15 -10.08
C ILE A 329 -11.16 -5.31 -8.97
N SER A 330 -10.44 -4.29 -8.44
CA SER A 330 -11.00 -3.40 -7.41
C SER A 330 -12.12 -2.52 -7.94
N ILE A 331 -11.93 -1.95 -9.12
CA ILE A 331 -12.90 -1.08 -9.77
C ILE A 331 -14.23 -1.83 -9.98
N LEU A 332 -14.15 -3.02 -10.54
CA LEU A 332 -15.31 -3.86 -10.83
C LEU A 332 -15.96 -4.43 -9.57
N SER A 333 -15.16 -4.80 -8.58
CA SER A 333 -15.68 -5.23 -7.28
C SER A 333 -16.50 -4.12 -6.61
N ALA A 334 -15.98 -2.88 -6.63
CA ALA A 334 -16.69 -1.73 -6.10
C ALA A 334 -17.97 -1.41 -6.90
N ALA A 335 -17.86 -1.29 -8.23
CA ALA A 335 -18.98 -0.87 -9.07
C ALA A 335 -20.09 -1.92 -9.20
N LEU A 336 -19.74 -3.21 -9.30
CA LEU A 336 -20.71 -4.26 -9.64
C LEU A 336 -21.17 -5.05 -8.40
N LEU A 337 -20.32 -5.19 -7.39
CA LEU A 337 -20.63 -5.99 -6.21
C LEU A 337 -20.84 -5.14 -4.95
N GLY A 338 -20.53 -3.84 -5.00
CA GLY A 338 -20.56 -2.98 -3.82
C GLY A 338 -19.56 -3.43 -2.73
N ARG A 339 -18.44 -4.07 -3.13
CA ARG A 339 -17.45 -4.65 -2.20
C ARG A 339 -16.05 -4.19 -2.51
N SER A 340 -15.24 -4.01 -1.46
CA SER A 340 -13.81 -3.75 -1.57
C SER A 340 -13.01 -5.02 -1.83
N THR A 341 -11.82 -4.89 -2.39
CA THR A 341 -10.79 -5.94 -2.48
C THR A 341 -9.78 -5.87 -1.33
N GLY A 342 -10.17 -5.32 -0.22
CA GLY A 342 -9.45 -5.00 0.98
C GLY A 342 -9.80 -3.58 1.40
N THR A 343 -10.03 -3.37 2.68
CA THR A 343 -10.36 -2.04 3.23
C THR A 343 -9.91 -1.96 4.68
N THR A 344 -9.45 -0.79 5.07
CA THR A 344 -9.08 -0.50 6.44
C THR A 344 -10.29 -0.62 7.38
N GLN A 345 -10.18 -1.45 8.43
CA GLN A 345 -11.23 -1.72 9.41
C GLN A 345 -10.99 -0.99 10.73
N GLN A 346 -9.74 -0.79 11.09
CA GLN A 346 -9.32 -0.26 12.38
C GLN A 346 -7.97 0.44 12.26
N PHE A 347 -7.57 1.18 13.29
CA PHE A 347 -6.25 1.78 13.39
C PHE A 347 -5.37 0.90 14.29
N LYS A 348 -4.61 -0.04 13.70
CA LYS A 348 -3.80 -1.06 14.38
C LYS A 348 -2.30 -0.84 14.20
N GLY A 349 -1.89 -0.47 12.99
CA GLY A 349 -0.53 -0.14 12.62
C GLY A 349 -0.40 1.32 12.20
N ASP A 350 0.73 1.91 12.49
CA ASP A 350 1.12 3.27 12.11
C ASP A 350 2.55 3.31 11.61
N VAL A 351 2.88 4.30 10.80
CA VAL A 351 4.24 4.50 10.31
C VAL A 351 4.75 5.86 10.75
N VAL A 352 5.77 5.85 11.59
CA VAL A 352 6.29 7.04 12.26
C VAL A 352 7.55 7.56 11.57
N ALA A 353 7.67 8.88 11.46
CA ALA A 353 8.84 9.54 10.88
C ALA A 353 10.05 9.38 11.80
N THR A 354 11.12 8.75 11.29
CA THR A 354 12.38 8.51 12.01
C THR A 354 13.52 9.22 11.30
N ALA A 355 14.33 9.98 12.02
CA ALA A 355 15.43 10.75 11.44
C ALA A 355 16.53 9.84 10.88
N LYS A 356 16.91 9.99 9.61
CA LYS A 356 18.04 9.27 8.98
C LYS A 356 19.39 9.74 9.49
N THR A 357 19.50 11.04 9.73
CA THR A 357 20.70 11.75 10.19
C THR A 357 20.35 12.70 11.33
N ALA A 358 21.34 13.32 11.96
CA ALA A 358 21.09 14.42 12.88
C ALA A 358 20.50 15.63 12.11
N LEU A 359 19.33 16.10 12.54
CA LEU A 359 18.58 17.18 11.90
C LEU A 359 18.63 18.43 12.76
N LYS A 360 18.70 19.61 12.14
CA LYS A 360 18.82 20.89 12.83
C LYS A 360 17.45 21.56 13.07
N ALA A 361 17.35 22.36 14.10
CA ALA A 361 16.21 23.28 14.27
C ALA A 361 16.05 24.17 13.02
N GLY A 362 14.82 24.34 12.56
CA GLY A 362 14.50 25.11 11.36
C GLY A 362 14.63 24.33 10.05
N GLN A 363 15.20 23.13 10.04
CA GLN A 363 15.28 22.26 8.85
C GLN A 363 13.88 21.77 8.47
N PHE A 364 13.63 21.63 7.16
CA PHE A 364 12.40 21.04 6.63
C PHE A 364 12.58 19.55 6.45
N LEU A 365 11.54 18.79 6.78
CA LEU A 365 11.43 17.37 6.47
C LEU A 365 10.96 17.20 5.01
N ASP A 366 11.48 16.21 4.33
CA ASP A 366 11.23 15.95 2.91
C ASP A 366 10.37 14.68 2.65
N GLY A 367 9.86 14.09 3.72
CA GLY A 367 8.94 12.97 3.63
C GLY A 367 9.57 11.62 3.30
N GLU A 368 8.75 10.71 2.83
CA GLU A 368 9.16 9.35 2.51
C GLU A 368 10.19 9.30 1.39
N GLY A 369 11.14 8.38 1.51
CA GLY A 369 12.18 8.18 0.52
C GLY A 369 13.16 9.33 0.36
N GLY A 370 13.03 10.41 1.16
CA GLY A 370 13.89 11.58 1.11
C GLY A 370 15.23 11.41 1.84
N TYR A 371 15.84 12.53 2.16
CA TYR A 371 17.15 12.62 2.83
C TYR A 371 17.05 12.67 4.34
N THR A 372 15.92 13.17 4.87
CA THR A 372 15.79 13.53 6.29
C THR A 372 15.20 12.42 7.14
N VAL A 373 14.17 11.74 6.63
CA VAL A 373 13.40 10.75 7.38
C VAL A 373 13.13 9.47 6.60
N TRP A 374 12.85 8.41 7.35
CA TRP A 374 12.27 7.17 6.86
C TRP A 374 11.11 6.73 7.76
N GLY A 375 10.24 5.89 7.25
CA GLY A 375 9.05 5.41 7.95
C GLY A 375 9.29 4.11 8.70
N LYS A 376 9.11 4.11 10.02
CA LYS A 376 9.21 2.92 10.88
C LYS A 376 7.83 2.45 11.30
N LEU A 377 7.54 1.15 11.11
CA LEU A 377 6.28 0.54 11.55
C LEU A 377 6.22 0.48 13.08
N TYR A 378 5.11 0.98 13.63
CA TYR A 378 4.77 0.89 15.05
C TYR A 378 3.36 0.33 15.23
N PRO A 379 3.07 -0.36 16.35
CA PRO A 379 1.70 -0.49 16.81
C PRO A 379 1.07 0.90 16.99
N ALA A 380 -0.13 1.12 16.48
CA ALA A 380 -0.78 2.43 16.51
C ALA A 380 -0.96 2.97 17.95
N ALA A 381 -1.25 2.10 18.91
CA ALA A 381 -1.35 2.50 20.32
C ALA A 381 -0.04 3.09 20.86
N ARG A 382 1.10 2.50 20.46
CA ARG A 382 2.43 3.02 20.80
C ARG A 382 2.70 4.36 20.14
N SER A 383 2.42 4.49 18.84
CA SER A 383 2.60 5.74 18.10
C SER A 383 1.83 6.89 18.75
N VAL A 384 0.56 6.63 19.14
CA VAL A 384 -0.29 7.63 19.81
C VAL A 384 0.21 7.97 21.22
N ALA A 385 0.66 6.97 21.98
CA ALA A 385 1.18 7.18 23.34
C ALA A 385 2.49 7.98 23.35
N GLU A 386 3.35 7.77 22.35
CA GLU A 386 4.63 8.48 22.19
C GLU A 386 4.50 9.79 21.41
N ASP A 387 3.29 10.25 21.07
CA ASP A 387 3.00 11.48 20.30
C ASP A 387 3.78 11.53 18.97
N SER A 388 3.98 10.35 18.32
CA SER A 388 4.82 10.21 17.14
C SER A 388 4.21 10.89 15.91
N LEU A 389 5.04 11.58 15.11
CA LEU A 389 4.62 12.16 13.83
C LEU A 389 4.46 11.08 12.77
N PRO A 390 3.27 10.90 12.16
CA PRO A 390 3.13 9.97 11.04
C PRO A 390 3.94 10.43 9.83
N ILE A 391 4.55 9.48 9.11
CA ILE A 391 5.41 9.76 7.95
C ILE A 391 4.65 10.53 6.85
N GLY A 392 3.37 10.24 6.64
CA GLY A 392 2.52 10.94 5.67
C GLY A 392 2.30 12.43 5.95
N LEU A 393 2.67 12.91 7.14
CA LEU A 393 2.66 14.34 7.49
C LEU A 393 4.07 14.93 7.63
N ALA A 394 5.11 14.18 7.29
CA ALA A 394 6.50 14.61 7.37
C ALA A 394 7.00 15.29 6.07
N HIS A 395 6.10 15.79 5.24
CA HIS A 395 6.41 16.48 3.99
C HIS A 395 6.34 18.00 4.19
N ASN A 396 7.41 18.71 3.83
CA ASN A 396 7.49 20.18 3.89
C ASN A 396 7.12 20.80 5.25
N VAL A 397 7.35 20.08 6.34
CA VAL A 397 7.14 20.58 7.69
C VAL A 397 8.47 20.95 8.36
N GLN A 398 8.50 22.08 9.07
CA GLN A 398 9.70 22.63 9.67
C GLN A 398 9.89 22.13 11.11
N LEU A 399 11.10 21.68 11.43
CA LEU A 399 11.50 21.29 12.79
C LEU A 399 11.62 22.52 13.70
N LYS A 400 11.17 22.40 14.95
CA LYS A 400 11.29 23.41 16.00
C LYS A 400 12.59 23.26 16.81
N LYS A 401 13.16 22.06 16.86
CA LYS A 401 14.38 21.73 17.63
C LYS A 401 15.26 20.76 16.86
N GLU A 402 16.45 20.52 17.36
CA GLU A 402 17.36 19.50 16.85
C GLU A 402 16.84 18.10 17.16
N ILE A 403 17.01 17.17 16.21
CA ILE A 403 16.62 15.75 16.34
C ILE A 403 17.87 14.88 16.07
N PRO A 404 18.30 14.04 17.00
CA PRO A 404 19.39 13.08 16.76
C PRO A 404 19.05 12.05 15.68
N ALA A 405 20.07 11.53 15.01
CA ALA A 405 19.91 10.42 14.08
C ALA A 405 19.27 9.20 14.77
N GLY A 406 18.35 8.52 14.08
CA GLY A 406 17.62 7.35 14.57
C GLY A 406 16.47 7.65 15.54
N GLN A 407 16.27 8.92 15.93
CA GLN A 407 15.15 9.30 16.80
C GLN A 407 13.85 9.44 16.02
N VAL A 408 12.75 8.96 16.62
CA VAL A 408 11.39 9.21 16.13
C VAL A 408 11.02 10.66 16.41
N ILE A 409 10.44 11.32 15.40
CA ILE A 409 9.98 12.71 15.47
C ILE A 409 8.56 12.71 16.05
N SER A 410 8.30 13.67 16.97
CA SER A 410 6.97 13.85 17.55
C SER A 410 6.20 15.01 16.91
N TRP A 411 4.87 15.04 17.11
CA TRP A 411 4.02 16.18 16.70
C TRP A 411 4.49 17.50 17.31
N SER A 412 5.03 17.47 18.52
CA SER A 412 5.52 18.66 19.21
C SER A 412 6.81 19.21 18.60
N ASP A 413 7.57 18.40 17.84
CA ASP A 413 8.84 18.75 17.24
C ASP A 413 8.71 19.55 15.94
N VAL A 414 7.52 19.59 15.34
CA VAL A 414 7.28 20.20 14.03
C VAL A 414 6.27 21.36 14.08
N LYS A 415 6.40 22.28 13.11
CA LYS A 415 5.40 23.31 12.83
C LYS A 415 4.41 22.72 11.81
N ILE A 416 3.25 22.30 12.25
CA ILE A 416 2.22 21.73 11.38
C ILE A 416 0.92 22.54 11.48
N ASN A 417 0.24 22.71 10.34
CA ASN A 417 -1.07 23.34 10.29
C ASN A 417 -2.15 22.37 10.79
N LYS A 418 -2.59 22.54 12.01
CA LYS A 418 -3.63 21.72 12.62
C LYS A 418 -5.03 21.91 12.02
N ASN A 419 -5.23 22.95 11.21
CA ASN A 419 -6.51 23.20 10.53
C ASN A 419 -6.61 22.50 9.17
N ASP A 420 -5.54 21.87 8.69
CA ASP A 420 -5.59 21.06 7.48
C ASP A 420 -6.55 19.88 7.67
N PRO A 421 -7.48 19.64 6.72
CA PRO A 421 -8.47 18.57 6.82
C PRO A 421 -7.86 17.17 6.99
N ALA A 422 -6.71 16.86 6.37
CA ALA A 422 -6.03 15.58 6.52
C ALA A 422 -5.46 15.43 7.94
N VAL A 423 -4.88 16.50 8.49
CA VAL A 423 -4.41 16.54 9.88
C VAL A 423 -5.57 16.36 10.85
N GLN A 424 -6.70 17.05 10.63
CA GLN A 424 -7.90 16.92 11.45
C GLN A 424 -8.44 15.48 11.41
N LEU A 425 -8.49 14.86 10.22
CA LEU A 425 -8.97 13.50 10.07
C LEU A 425 -8.06 12.51 10.80
N ARG A 426 -6.74 12.69 10.69
CA ARG A 426 -5.77 11.90 11.46
C ARG A 426 -5.98 12.03 12.97
N LEU A 427 -6.22 13.24 13.48
CA LEU A 427 -6.49 13.47 14.90
C LEU A 427 -7.80 12.81 15.36
N VAL A 428 -8.82 12.76 14.49
CA VAL A 428 -10.07 12.01 14.76
C VAL A 428 -9.77 10.52 14.83
N GLN A 429 -9.02 9.96 13.88
CA GLN A 429 -8.62 8.55 13.89
C GLN A 429 -7.87 8.16 15.18
N GLN A 430 -6.95 8.97 15.66
CA GLN A 430 -6.21 8.71 16.90
C GLN A 430 -7.10 8.62 18.15
N LYS A 431 -8.24 9.34 18.16
CA LYS A 431 -9.19 9.29 19.29
C LYS A 431 -9.83 7.92 19.49
N THR A 432 -9.84 7.07 18.46
CA THR A 432 -10.39 5.70 18.58
C THR A 432 -9.54 4.78 19.46
N LEU A 433 -8.31 5.19 19.79
CA LEU A 433 -7.37 4.46 20.65
C LEU A 433 -7.23 5.08 22.05
N ARG A 434 -7.88 6.20 22.31
CA ARG A 434 -7.92 6.88 23.63
C ARG A 434 -9.24 6.58 24.32
#